data_1e2b607b81c6ef62342bc39d718b2cba
#
_entry.id   1e2b607b81c6ef62342bc39d718b2cba
#
_cell.length_a   1.000
_cell.length_b   1.000
_cell.length_c   1.000
_cell.angle_alpha   90.00
_cell.angle_beta   90.00
_cell.angle_gamma   90.00
#
_symmetry.space_group_name_H-M   'P 1'
#
loop_
_entity.id
_entity.type
_entity.pdbx_description
1 polymer ?
#
loop_
_entity_poly.entity_id
_entity_poly.type
_entity_poly.pdbx_seq_one_letter_code
_entity_poly.pdbx_strand_id
1 'polypeptide(L)'
;MPTRLASLALAILLLPGTAFAQGAKVSSAVELARQADALKPGEWVWAPGVAPAGPLLVYVDLSAQRATVYRNGVRIAVSTVSSGKAGHDTPTGVFTILQKDAKHHSSKYNNAAMPFTQRLTWDGVALHAGGLPGYPESHGCVHLPYSFAQALFGTTSLGVTVVVEGDAANHVRTTEASLLAPLDAKGRPTTIAPLDGEYRWNPAAAPNGPLTIIVSKSDQRIVVLRGGVEIGRSAAEIADDDPGSHVISLATGPDGAPRWTYIGLPGHDEDAGRPLDEAILNRVRMPRDFYDKVRAALVPGTTLLVTQSSVGAETGKRITIMDAVSPAP
;
A
#
# COMPACT_ATOMS: atom_id res chain seq x y z
N MET A 1 33.00 -17.32 -71.84
CA MET A 1 31.67 -17.34 -71.16
C MET A 1 31.88 -17.03 -69.66
N PRO A 2 31.47 -15.89 -69.14
CA PRO A 2 31.61 -15.63 -67.72
C PRO A 2 30.31 -15.98 -67.00
N THR A 3 30.43 -16.84 -66.00
CA THR A 3 29.38 -17.25 -65.08
C THR A 3 29.07 -16.10 -64.08
N ARG A 4 27.84 -15.62 -64.11
CA ARG A 4 27.32 -14.60 -63.11
C ARG A 4 26.90 -15.33 -61.89
N LEU A 5 27.56 -15.05 -60.74
CA LEU A 5 27.11 -15.41 -59.42
C LEU A 5 26.04 -14.41 -58.96
N ALA A 6 24.83 -14.89 -58.72
CA ALA A 6 23.75 -14.11 -58.13
C ALA A 6 23.87 -14.18 -56.62
N SER A 7 24.15 -13.04 -56.00
CA SER A 7 24.13 -12.90 -54.55
C SER A 7 22.69 -12.76 -54.07
N LEU A 8 22.21 -13.73 -53.29
CA LEU A 8 20.91 -13.69 -52.65
C LEU A 8 21.07 -12.92 -51.33
N ALA A 9 20.58 -11.69 -51.25
CA ALA A 9 20.55 -10.91 -50.03
C ALA A 9 19.33 -11.35 -49.19
N LEU A 10 19.59 -12.03 -48.06
CA LEU A 10 18.57 -12.41 -47.08
C LEU A 10 18.21 -11.17 -46.24
N ALA A 11 17.09 -10.53 -46.53
CA ALA A 11 16.54 -9.45 -45.72
C ALA A 11 15.88 -10.06 -44.45
N ILE A 12 16.55 -9.91 -43.29
CA ILE A 12 15.95 -10.25 -42.02
C ILE A 12 14.96 -9.13 -41.67
N LEU A 13 13.67 -9.42 -41.81
CA LEU A 13 12.60 -8.58 -41.27
C LEU A 13 12.64 -8.66 -39.73
N LEU A 14 13.20 -7.65 -39.08
CA LEU A 14 13.00 -7.40 -37.66
C LEU A 14 11.55 -6.94 -37.45
N LEU A 15 10.68 -7.89 -37.13
CA LEU A 15 9.35 -7.56 -36.61
C LEU A 15 9.55 -6.83 -35.24
N PRO A 16 8.92 -5.67 -35.04
CA PRO A 16 8.91 -5.06 -33.71
C PRO A 16 8.18 -6.02 -32.79
N GLY A 17 8.94 -6.70 -31.92
CA GLY A 17 8.35 -7.48 -30.81
C GLY A 17 7.51 -6.57 -29.98
N THR A 18 6.21 -6.81 -29.89
CA THR A 18 5.35 -6.23 -28.89
C THR A 18 5.95 -6.61 -27.54
N ALA A 19 6.51 -5.63 -26.83
CA ALA A 19 6.98 -5.80 -25.47
C ALA A 19 5.75 -6.09 -24.60
N PHE A 20 5.43 -7.34 -24.43
CA PHE A 20 4.49 -7.76 -23.39
C PHE A 20 5.13 -7.44 -22.04
N ALA A 21 4.35 -6.87 -21.12
CA ALA A 21 4.74 -6.66 -19.74
C ALA A 21 5.34 -7.96 -19.21
N GLN A 22 6.68 -8.01 -19.08
CA GLN A 22 7.39 -9.23 -18.70
C GLN A 22 7.44 -9.31 -17.19
N GLY A 23 6.80 -10.35 -16.64
CA GLY A 23 6.91 -10.69 -15.24
C GLY A 23 7.75 -11.93 -15.02
N ALA A 24 8.53 -11.93 -13.97
CA ALA A 24 9.31 -13.07 -13.53
C ALA A 24 8.74 -13.69 -12.26
N LYS A 25 8.60 -15.01 -12.25
CA LYS A 25 8.40 -15.79 -11.02
C LYS A 25 9.75 -16.33 -10.57
N VAL A 26 10.12 -16.00 -9.33
CA VAL A 26 11.40 -16.42 -8.75
C VAL A 26 11.14 -17.19 -7.45
N SER A 27 12.14 -17.93 -6.98
CA SER A 27 12.00 -18.81 -5.81
C SER A 27 12.79 -18.34 -4.58
N SER A 28 13.58 -17.28 -4.70
CA SER A 28 14.39 -16.78 -3.58
C SER A 28 14.21 -15.28 -3.35
N ALA A 29 14.40 -14.86 -2.09
CA ALA A 29 14.34 -13.45 -1.69
C ALA A 29 15.46 -12.62 -2.34
N VAL A 30 16.66 -13.22 -2.51
CA VAL A 30 17.81 -12.55 -3.14
C VAL A 30 17.51 -12.25 -4.63
N GLU A 31 16.97 -13.22 -5.34
CA GLU A 31 16.61 -13.03 -6.74
C GLU A 31 15.47 -12.02 -6.90
N LEU A 32 14.48 -12.07 -6.00
CA LEU A 32 13.39 -11.09 -5.96
C LEU A 32 13.96 -9.68 -5.76
N ALA A 33 14.86 -9.47 -4.80
CA ALA A 33 15.48 -8.17 -4.55
C ALA A 33 16.24 -7.67 -5.78
N ARG A 34 17.10 -8.49 -6.35
CA ARG A 34 17.91 -8.15 -7.52
C ARG A 34 17.04 -7.74 -8.73
N GLN A 35 15.94 -8.46 -8.98
CA GLN A 35 15.04 -8.13 -10.10
C GLN A 35 14.16 -6.92 -9.80
N ALA A 36 13.74 -6.74 -8.54
CA ALA A 36 12.92 -5.60 -8.14
C ALA A 36 13.62 -4.25 -8.41
N ASP A 37 14.94 -4.18 -8.19
CA ASP A 37 15.71 -2.95 -8.40
C ASP A 37 15.82 -2.57 -9.89
N ALA A 38 15.76 -3.56 -10.79
CA ALA A 38 15.93 -3.39 -12.23
C ALA A 38 14.61 -3.26 -13.03
N LEU A 39 13.45 -3.27 -12.37
CA LEU A 39 12.14 -3.26 -13.04
C LEU A 39 11.94 -1.99 -13.87
N LYS A 40 11.57 -2.19 -15.14
CA LYS A 40 11.12 -1.15 -16.07
C LYS A 40 9.59 -1.04 -16.06
N PRO A 41 9.01 0.06 -16.55
CA PRO A 41 7.55 0.22 -16.66
C PRO A 41 6.89 -1.02 -17.31
N GLY A 42 5.85 -1.53 -16.65
CA GLY A 42 5.14 -2.74 -17.08
C GLY A 42 5.74 -4.06 -16.57
N GLU A 43 6.90 -4.02 -15.91
CA GLU A 43 7.56 -5.23 -15.37
C GLU A 43 7.20 -5.46 -13.89
N TRP A 44 7.33 -6.72 -13.47
CA TRP A 44 7.07 -7.17 -12.11
C TRP A 44 7.85 -8.44 -11.78
N VAL A 45 8.02 -8.71 -10.49
CA VAL A 45 8.62 -9.95 -9.98
C VAL A 45 7.76 -10.52 -8.85
N TRP A 46 7.65 -11.87 -8.76
CA TRP A 46 6.77 -12.57 -7.84
C TRP A 46 7.43 -13.83 -7.27
N ALA A 47 7.57 -13.91 -5.96
CA ALA A 47 8.21 -15.01 -5.24
C ALA A 47 7.34 -15.53 -4.07
N PRO A 48 6.14 -16.09 -4.31
CA PRO A 48 5.21 -16.45 -3.24
C PRO A 48 5.74 -17.54 -2.32
N GLY A 49 6.67 -18.37 -2.79
CA GLY A 49 7.30 -19.44 -2.02
C GLY A 49 8.23 -18.94 -0.92
N VAL A 50 8.70 -17.70 -0.99
CA VAL A 50 9.59 -17.10 0.03
C VAL A 50 8.86 -16.96 1.38
N ALA A 51 7.57 -16.67 1.35
CA ALA A 51 6.68 -16.69 2.50
C ALA A 51 5.35 -17.31 2.09
N PRO A 52 5.19 -18.64 2.17
CA PRO A 52 4.04 -19.35 1.61
C PRO A 52 2.72 -19.07 2.33
N ALA A 53 2.76 -18.68 3.59
CA ALA A 53 1.58 -18.44 4.42
C ALA A 53 1.75 -17.19 5.29
N GLY A 54 0.64 -16.66 5.77
CA GLY A 54 0.58 -15.52 6.68
C GLY A 54 -0.20 -14.34 6.12
N PRO A 55 -0.37 -13.30 6.95
CA PRO A 55 -1.11 -12.10 6.59
C PRO A 55 -0.42 -11.33 5.46
N LEU A 56 -1.25 -10.66 4.63
CA LEU A 56 -0.80 -9.87 3.49
C LEU A 56 -0.88 -8.37 3.78
N LEU A 57 0.09 -7.64 3.25
CA LEU A 57 0.10 -6.20 3.13
C LEU A 57 0.48 -5.84 1.69
N VAL A 58 -0.21 -4.88 1.10
CA VAL A 58 0.20 -4.23 -0.15
C VAL A 58 0.65 -2.82 0.17
N TYR A 59 1.85 -2.46 -0.26
CA TYR A 59 2.40 -1.11 -0.14
C TYR A 59 2.56 -0.49 -1.53
N VAL A 60 2.00 0.69 -1.73
CA VAL A 60 2.09 1.45 -2.98
C VAL A 60 2.86 2.73 -2.72
N ASP A 61 4.00 2.88 -3.38
CA ASP A 61 4.82 4.08 -3.38
C ASP A 61 4.51 4.88 -4.66
N LEU A 62 3.82 6.01 -4.48
CA LEU A 62 3.45 6.90 -5.60
C LEU A 62 4.67 7.63 -6.16
N SER A 63 5.67 7.95 -5.33
CA SER A 63 6.89 8.63 -5.78
C SER A 63 7.76 7.74 -6.65
N ALA A 64 7.88 6.45 -6.27
CA ALA A 64 8.64 5.46 -7.01
C ALA A 64 7.81 4.77 -8.11
N GLN A 65 6.49 5.01 -8.18
CA GLN A 65 5.55 4.30 -9.07
C GLN A 65 5.70 2.77 -8.95
N ARG A 66 5.66 2.27 -7.71
CA ARG A 66 5.84 0.86 -7.38
C ARG A 66 4.79 0.35 -6.39
N ALA A 67 4.41 -0.92 -6.55
CA ALA A 67 3.65 -1.67 -5.56
C ALA A 67 4.50 -2.84 -5.06
N THR A 68 4.55 -3.01 -3.76
CA THR A 68 5.25 -4.12 -3.09
C THR A 68 4.26 -4.93 -2.27
N VAL A 69 4.34 -6.25 -2.38
CA VAL A 69 3.48 -7.16 -1.62
C VAL A 69 4.32 -7.88 -0.57
N TYR A 70 3.85 -7.80 0.66
CA TYR A 70 4.43 -8.51 1.79
C TYR A 70 3.50 -9.60 2.28
N ARG A 71 4.06 -10.73 2.70
CA ARG A 71 3.34 -11.78 3.40
C ARG A 71 4.11 -12.18 4.64
N ASN A 72 3.44 -12.14 5.79
CA ASN A 72 4.07 -12.37 7.10
C ASN A 72 5.31 -11.49 7.32
N GLY A 73 5.24 -10.20 6.91
CA GLY A 73 6.35 -9.25 6.98
C GLY A 73 7.45 -9.41 5.92
N VAL A 74 7.42 -10.48 5.12
CA VAL A 74 8.42 -10.77 4.09
C VAL A 74 7.96 -10.30 2.72
N ARG A 75 8.81 -9.59 1.99
CA ARG A 75 8.56 -9.16 0.60
C ARG A 75 8.45 -10.38 -0.31
N ILE A 76 7.30 -10.52 -0.98
CA ILE A 76 7.02 -11.62 -1.89
C ILE A 76 6.79 -11.19 -3.33
N ALA A 77 6.55 -9.90 -3.58
CA ALA A 77 6.39 -9.39 -4.94
C ALA A 77 6.68 -7.89 -5.02
N VAL A 78 7.13 -7.45 -6.19
CA VAL A 78 7.23 -6.03 -6.57
C VAL A 78 6.74 -5.86 -7.99
N SER A 79 6.00 -4.78 -8.23
CA SER A 79 5.53 -4.37 -9.56
C SER A 79 5.71 -2.89 -9.77
N THR A 80 5.96 -2.49 -11.02
CA THR A 80 5.74 -1.10 -11.41
C THR A 80 4.24 -0.81 -11.47
N VAL A 81 3.86 0.45 -11.25
CA VAL A 81 2.48 0.90 -11.33
C VAL A 81 2.37 2.18 -12.16
N SER A 82 1.14 2.59 -12.48
CA SER A 82 0.82 3.93 -12.93
C SER A 82 -0.33 4.47 -12.07
N SER A 83 -0.06 5.50 -11.29
CA SER A 83 -1.01 6.13 -10.38
C SER A 83 -1.79 7.26 -11.06
N GLY A 84 -2.57 8.01 -10.30
CA GLY A 84 -3.32 9.17 -10.76
C GLY A 84 -2.41 10.26 -11.30
N LYS A 85 -2.79 10.85 -12.44
CA LYS A 85 -2.13 12.04 -13.01
C LYS A 85 -2.53 13.29 -12.24
N ALA A 86 -1.78 14.38 -12.44
CA ALA A 86 -2.08 15.68 -11.85
C ALA A 86 -3.56 16.10 -12.05
N GLY A 87 -4.22 16.51 -10.97
CA GLY A 87 -5.65 16.81 -10.93
C GLY A 87 -6.58 15.58 -10.83
N HIS A 88 -6.01 14.38 -10.79
CA HIS A 88 -6.68 13.11 -10.55
C HIS A 88 -5.81 12.23 -9.64
N ASP A 89 -5.27 12.82 -8.59
CA ASP A 89 -4.28 12.19 -7.74
C ASP A 89 -4.82 10.92 -7.06
N THR A 90 -3.96 9.91 -6.95
CA THR A 90 -4.25 8.74 -6.13
C THR A 90 -4.18 9.17 -4.67
N PRO A 91 -5.24 8.97 -3.87
CA PRO A 91 -5.24 9.34 -2.47
C PRO A 91 -4.22 8.52 -1.68
N THR A 92 -3.47 9.17 -0.81
CA THR A 92 -2.58 8.53 0.15
C THR A 92 -3.34 8.08 1.39
N GLY A 93 -2.87 7.04 2.06
CA GLY A 93 -3.47 6.57 3.30
C GLY A 93 -3.38 5.07 3.53
N VAL A 94 -4.07 4.61 4.56
CA VAL A 94 -4.23 3.19 4.88
C VAL A 94 -5.65 2.75 4.51
N PHE A 95 -5.74 1.88 3.52
CA PHE A 95 -6.98 1.35 2.97
C PHE A 95 -7.12 -0.13 3.27
N THR A 96 -8.30 -0.65 3.01
CA THR A 96 -8.52 -2.10 2.91
C THR A 96 -9.21 -2.43 1.59
N ILE A 97 -9.03 -3.67 1.11
CA ILE A 97 -9.75 -4.14 -0.08
C ILE A 97 -11.22 -4.32 0.29
N LEU A 98 -12.09 -3.42 -0.19
CA LEU A 98 -13.52 -3.38 0.11
C LEU A 98 -14.36 -4.29 -0.77
N GLN A 99 -13.94 -4.47 -2.02
CA GLN A 99 -14.63 -5.26 -3.04
C GLN A 99 -13.62 -5.82 -4.03
N LYS A 100 -13.92 -6.99 -4.57
CA LYS A 100 -13.14 -7.63 -5.65
C LYS A 100 -14.05 -7.99 -6.80
N ASP A 101 -13.66 -7.58 -8.02
CA ASP A 101 -14.38 -7.89 -9.25
C ASP A 101 -13.39 -8.13 -10.40
N ALA A 102 -13.36 -9.36 -10.91
CA ALA A 102 -12.41 -9.75 -11.95
C ALA A 102 -12.71 -9.14 -13.32
N LYS A 103 -13.96 -8.73 -13.57
CA LYS A 103 -14.44 -8.22 -14.87
C LYS A 103 -15.10 -6.85 -14.77
N HIS A 104 -14.63 -6.04 -13.81
CA HIS A 104 -15.20 -4.72 -13.55
C HIS A 104 -15.07 -3.77 -14.74
N HIS A 105 -16.07 -2.90 -14.89
CA HIS A 105 -16.05 -1.78 -15.82
C HIS A 105 -16.41 -0.49 -15.09
N SER A 106 -15.75 0.59 -15.43
CA SER A 106 -15.97 1.88 -14.81
C SER A 106 -17.37 2.42 -15.12
N SER A 107 -18.13 2.78 -14.09
CA SER A 107 -19.39 3.51 -14.25
C SER A 107 -19.17 5.02 -14.50
N LYS A 108 -17.97 5.54 -14.25
CA LYS A 108 -17.64 6.97 -14.37
C LYS A 108 -16.90 7.31 -15.66
N TYR A 109 -16.12 6.37 -16.21
CA TYR A 109 -15.19 6.62 -17.31
C TYR A 109 -15.52 5.74 -18.51
N ASN A 110 -16.59 6.09 -19.22
CA ASN A 110 -16.94 5.53 -20.52
C ASN A 110 -16.90 3.99 -20.61
N ASN A 111 -17.38 3.32 -19.58
CA ASN A 111 -17.37 1.86 -19.47
C ASN A 111 -15.99 1.21 -19.66
N ALA A 112 -14.92 1.94 -19.31
CA ALA A 112 -13.54 1.43 -19.43
C ALA A 112 -13.35 0.14 -18.63
N ALA A 113 -12.70 -0.85 -19.25
CA ALA A 113 -12.42 -2.12 -18.59
C ALA A 113 -11.40 -1.92 -17.45
N MET A 114 -11.70 -2.49 -16.29
CA MET A 114 -10.86 -2.47 -15.08
C MET A 114 -10.67 -3.91 -14.58
N PRO A 115 -9.95 -4.78 -15.32
CA PRO A 115 -9.81 -6.19 -14.95
C PRO A 115 -9.14 -6.36 -13.59
N PHE A 116 -9.58 -7.36 -12.84
CA PHE A 116 -9.05 -7.69 -11.51
C PHE A 116 -9.11 -6.54 -10.52
N THR A 117 -10.19 -5.76 -10.56
CA THR A 117 -10.43 -4.65 -9.64
C THR A 117 -10.44 -5.12 -8.19
N GLN A 118 -9.66 -4.44 -7.39
CA GLN A 118 -9.61 -4.52 -5.93
C GLN A 118 -9.87 -3.10 -5.40
N ARG A 119 -11.10 -2.85 -4.99
CA ARG A 119 -11.61 -1.53 -4.61
C ARG A 119 -11.06 -1.09 -3.27
N LEU A 120 -10.53 0.12 -3.19
CA LEU A 120 -10.01 0.74 -1.97
C LEU A 120 -10.98 1.75 -1.38
N THR A 121 -11.73 2.48 -2.24
CA THR A 121 -12.73 3.47 -1.81
C THR A 121 -14.04 3.29 -2.58
N TRP A 122 -15.16 3.70 -1.99
CA TRP A 122 -16.46 3.63 -2.68
C TRP A 122 -16.64 4.72 -3.74
N ASP A 123 -15.76 5.73 -3.77
CA ASP A 123 -15.71 6.74 -4.86
C ASP A 123 -15.09 6.20 -6.14
N GLY A 124 -14.46 5.05 -6.08
CA GLY A 124 -14.00 4.35 -7.26
C GLY A 124 -12.49 4.17 -7.36
N VAL A 125 -11.70 4.56 -6.36
CA VAL A 125 -10.26 4.25 -6.34
C VAL A 125 -10.05 2.75 -6.11
N ALA A 126 -9.20 2.15 -6.94
CA ALA A 126 -8.92 0.71 -6.90
C ALA A 126 -7.53 0.39 -7.45
N LEU A 127 -7.03 -0.80 -7.10
CA LEU A 127 -5.96 -1.48 -7.81
C LEU A 127 -6.59 -2.30 -8.93
N HIS A 128 -6.13 -2.18 -10.17
CA HIS A 128 -6.62 -3.01 -11.29
C HIS A 128 -5.62 -3.08 -12.44
N ALA A 129 -5.80 -3.99 -13.39
CA ALA A 129 -4.99 -4.02 -14.60
C ALA A 129 -5.27 -2.79 -15.47
N GLY A 130 -4.20 -2.12 -15.95
CA GLY A 130 -4.32 -0.92 -16.77
C GLY A 130 -3.05 -0.59 -17.55
N GLY A 131 -3.02 0.58 -18.18
CA GLY A 131 -1.85 1.11 -18.90
C GLY A 131 -0.70 1.41 -17.93
N LEU A 132 0.53 1.28 -18.43
CA LEU A 132 1.77 1.46 -17.65
C LEU A 132 2.82 2.19 -18.51
N PRO A 133 2.60 3.48 -18.79
CA PRO A 133 3.50 4.26 -19.65
C PRO A 133 4.83 4.61 -18.97
N GLY A 134 4.95 4.36 -17.64
CA GLY A 134 6.12 4.71 -16.83
C GLY A 134 6.01 6.04 -16.09
N TYR A 135 4.82 6.64 -16.12
CA TYR A 135 4.47 7.86 -15.40
C TYR A 135 3.00 7.80 -14.93
N PRO A 136 2.56 8.67 -14.01
CA PRO A 136 1.16 8.75 -13.59
C PRO A 136 0.24 9.15 -14.76
N GLU A 137 -0.76 8.31 -15.08
CA GLU A 137 -1.71 8.57 -16.18
C GLU A 137 -3.17 8.34 -15.80
N SER A 138 -3.43 7.62 -14.70
CA SER A 138 -4.80 7.24 -14.33
C SER A 138 -5.65 8.41 -13.85
N HIS A 139 -6.92 8.14 -13.57
CA HIS A 139 -7.84 9.07 -12.95
C HIS A 139 -8.05 8.74 -11.46
N GLY A 140 -6.95 8.43 -10.75
CA GLY A 140 -6.91 8.14 -9.32
C GLY A 140 -6.72 6.66 -8.95
N CYS A 141 -6.98 5.73 -9.86
CA CYS A 141 -6.69 4.32 -9.63
C CYS A 141 -5.18 4.02 -9.73
N VAL A 142 -4.78 2.89 -9.19
CA VAL A 142 -3.43 2.34 -9.35
C VAL A 142 -3.47 1.25 -10.43
N HIS A 143 -2.92 1.54 -11.58
CA HIS A 143 -2.79 0.58 -12.67
C HIS A 143 -1.65 -0.40 -12.41
N LEU A 144 -1.89 -1.67 -12.68
CA LEU A 144 -0.97 -2.78 -12.52
C LEU A 144 -0.79 -3.52 -13.86
N PRO A 145 0.37 -4.16 -14.11
CA PRO A 145 0.51 -5.11 -15.21
C PRO A 145 -0.58 -6.20 -15.13
N TYR A 146 -1.18 -6.56 -16.25
CA TYR A 146 -2.33 -7.47 -16.28
C TYR A 146 -2.10 -8.78 -15.50
N SER A 147 -0.97 -9.44 -15.76
CA SER A 147 -0.62 -10.71 -15.11
C SER A 147 -0.29 -10.54 -13.63
N PHE A 148 0.28 -9.39 -13.22
CA PHE A 148 0.47 -9.07 -11.81
C PHE A 148 -0.86 -8.81 -11.11
N ALA A 149 -1.75 -8.01 -11.72
CA ALA A 149 -3.09 -7.76 -11.19
C ALA A 149 -3.87 -9.05 -10.99
N GLN A 150 -3.77 -9.99 -11.94
CA GLN A 150 -4.37 -11.33 -11.84
C GLN A 150 -3.79 -12.13 -10.67
N ALA A 151 -2.46 -12.16 -10.52
CA ALA A 151 -1.80 -12.88 -9.44
C ALA A 151 -2.14 -12.26 -8.07
N LEU A 152 -2.11 -10.93 -7.96
CA LEU A 152 -2.48 -10.22 -6.74
C LEU A 152 -3.94 -10.47 -6.37
N PHE A 153 -4.84 -10.40 -7.36
CA PHE A 153 -6.26 -10.70 -7.17
C PHE A 153 -6.49 -12.13 -6.65
N GLY A 154 -5.77 -13.11 -7.19
CA GLY A 154 -5.87 -14.51 -6.71
C GLY A 154 -5.28 -14.73 -5.32
N THR A 155 -4.41 -13.84 -4.87
CA THR A 155 -3.67 -13.99 -3.60
C THR A 155 -4.33 -13.24 -2.44
N THR A 156 -4.93 -12.10 -2.70
CA THR A 156 -5.57 -11.24 -1.70
C THR A 156 -6.99 -11.69 -1.37
N SER A 157 -7.50 -11.26 -0.23
CA SER A 157 -8.90 -11.37 0.20
C SER A 157 -9.47 -9.99 0.54
N LEU A 158 -10.78 -9.93 0.76
CA LEU A 158 -11.40 -8.73 1.33
C LEU A 158 -10.77 -8.41 2.68
N GLY A 159 -10.60 -7.12 2.96
CA GLY A 159 -10.02 -6.64 4.19
C GLY A 159 -8.48 -6.61 4.23
N VAL A 160 -7.76 -7.12 3.21
CA VAL A 160 -6.30 -6.98 3.13
C VAL A 160 -5.93 -5.50 3.17
N THR A 161 -4.96 -5.15 4.01
CA THR A 161 -4.46 -3.78 4.17
C THR A 161 -3.65 -3.36 2.94
N VAL A 162 -3.93 -2.15 2.47
CA VAL A 162 -3.21 -1.47 1.39
C VAL A 162 -2.75 -0.10 1.92
N VAL A 163 -1.45 0.12 1.98
CA VAL A 163 -0.85 1.40 2.32
C VAL A 163 -0.47 2.11 1.02
N VAL A 164 -0.89 3.35 0.86
CA VAL A 164 -0.54 4.21 -0.28
C VAL A 164 0.16 5.45 0.26
N GLU A 165 1.41 5.66 -0.12
CA GLU A 165 2.23 6.79 0.31
C GLU A 165 2.98 7.43 -0.86
N GLY A 166 3.59 8.60 -0.60
CA GLY A 166 4.39 9.34 -1.56
C GLY A 166 3.58 10.35 -2.38
N ASP A 167 4.28 11.02 -3.29
CA ASP A 167 3.72 12.03 -4.18
C ASP A 167 4.09 11.71 -5.63
N ALA A 168 3.09 11.50 -6.46
CA ALA A 168 3.27 11.17 -7.87
C ALA A 168 3.80 12.36 -8.71
N ALA A 169 3.59 13.60 -8.27
CA ALA A 169 4.07 14.81 -8.94
C ALA A 169 5.54 15.10 -8.60
N ASN A 170 6.00 14.66 -7.44
CA ASN A 170 7.37 14.85 -6.97
C ASN A 170 8.03 13.47 -6.84
N HIS A 171 8.93 13.13 -7.75
CA HIS A 171 9.78 11.93 -7.66
C HIS A 171 10.80 11.99 -6.50
N VAL A 172 10.66 12.95 -5.63
CA VAL A 172 11.44 13.12 -4.41
C VAL A 172 10.58 12.57 -3.27
N ARG A 173 11.14 11.71 -2.43
CA ARG A 173 10.51 11.29 -1.18
C ARG A 173 10.21 12.53 -0.36
N THR A 174 8.97 12.96 -0.40
CA THR A 174 8.52 14.02 0.47
C THR A 174 8.03 13.40 1.76
N THR A 175 8.64 13.79 2.84
CA THR A 175 8.14 13.62 4.20
C THR A 175 6.96 14.56 4.48
N GLU A 176 6.32 15.08 3.42
CA GLU A 176 5.17 15.95 3.61
C GLU A 176 3.99 15.14 4.15
N ALA A 177 3.47 15.64 5.26
CA ALA A 177 2.37 15.05 5.98
C ALA A 177 1.13 14.93 5.11
N SER A 178 0.81 13.72 4.68
CA SER A 178 -0.49 13.41 4.09
C SER A 178 -1.53 13.22 5.20
N LEU A 179 -2.81 13.38 4.87
CA LEU A 179 -3.89 13.17 5.82
C LEU A 179 -4.39 11.72 5.74
N LEU A 180 -4.41 11.03 6.87
CA LEU A 180 -4.95 9.69 7.01
C LEU A 180 -6.28 9.75 7.77
N ALA A 181 -7.40 9.71 7.07
CA ALA A 181 -8.71 9.75 7.72
C ALA A 181 -9.35 8.35 7.80
N PRO A 182 -9.98 7.98 8.93
CA PRO A 182 -10.69 6.72 9.05
C PRO A 182 -11.96 6.70 8.19
N LEU A 183 -12.36 5.50 7.78
CA LEU A 183 -13.57 5.26 7.01
C LEU A 183 -14.67 4.64 7.88
N ASP A 184 -15.94 4.82 7.51
CA ASP A 184 -17.04 4.06 8.09
C ASP A 184 -17.09 2.62 7.51
N ALA A 185 -17.96 1.78 8.06
CA ALA A 185 -18.14 0.40 7.59
C ALA A 185 -18.60 0.29 6.12
N LYS A 186 -19.01 1.40 5.50
CA LYS A 186 -19.37 1.49 4.08
C LYS A 186 -18.25 2.11 3.24
N GLY A 187 -17.05 2.30 3.82
CA GLY A 187 -15.90 2.88 3.15
C GLY A 187 -16.05 4.39 2.84
N ARG A 188 -16.93 5.10 3.55
CA ARG A 188 -17.10 6.55 3.40
C ARG A 188 -16.28 7.28 4.46
N PRO A 189 -15.73 8.46 4.16
CA PRO A 189 -15.04 9.26 5.15
C PRO A 189 -15.92 9.55 6.36
N THR A 190 -15.35 9.40 7.53
CA THR A 190 -16.03 9.77 8.78
C THR A 190 -15.62 11.16 9.22
N THR A 191 -16.56 11.88 9.83
CA THR A 191 -16.22 13.08 10.58
C THR A 191 -15.45 12.64 11.83
N ILE A 192 -14.24 13.18 12.01
CA ILE A 192 -13.45 12.92 13.20
C ILE A 192 -14.04 13.73 14.34
N ALA A 193 -14.66 13.04 15.29
CA ALA A 193 -15.15 13.70 16.48
C ALA A 193 -13.97 14.11 17.39
N PRO A 194 -14.03 15.25 18.10
CA PRO A 194 -13.05 15.62 19.10
C PRO A 194 -12.82 14.51 20.13
N LEU A 195 -11.60 14.43 20.65
CA LEU A 195 -11.27 13.47 21.69
C LEU A 195 -11.69 14.02 23.03
N ASP A 196 -12.82 13.52 23.57
CA ASP A 196 -13.28 13.84 24.91
C ASP A 196 -12.53 12.96 25.90
N GLY A 197 -11.58 13.54 26.62
CA GLY A 197 -10.67 12.83 27.52
C GLY A 197 -9.41 12.33 26.84
N GLU A 198 -8.71 11.38 27.49
CA GLU A 198 -7.40 10.92 27.02
C GLU A 198 -7.49 9.94 25.83
N TYR A 199 -8.57 9.16 25.75
CA TYR A 199 -8.77 8.19 24.67
C TYR A 199 -10.24 7.83 24.44
N ARG A 200 -10.51 7.23 23.26
CA ARG A 200 -11.75 6.55 22.90
C ARG A 200 -11.47 5.11 22.52
N TRP A 201 -12.43 4.21 22.84
CA TRP A 201 -12.34 2.81 22.43
C TRP A 201 -13.72 2.23 22.19
N ASN A 202 -14.00 1.83 20.93
CA ASN A 202 -15.27 1.26 20.49
C ASN A 202 -15.06 0.09 19.52
N PRO A 203 -14.65 -1.09 19.97
CA PRO A 203 -14.39 -2.24 19.09
C PRO A 203 -15.65 -2.76 18.38
N ALA A 204 -16.84 -2.43 18.89
CA ALA A 204 -18.12 -2.82 18.27
C ALA A 204 -18.39 -2.10 16.94
N ALA A 205 -17.73 -0.95 16.68
CA ALA A 205 -17.83 -0.24 15.39
C ALA A 205 -17.35 -1.09 14.22
N ALA A 206 -16.39 -2.01 14.46
CA ALA A 206 -15.92 -2.98 13.48
C ALA A 206 -15.52 -4.27 14.21
N PRO A 207 -16.43 -5.26 14.37
CA PRO A 207 -16.15 -6.47 15.12
C PRO A 207 -15.09 -7.37 14.46
N ASN A 208 -14.95 -7.30 13.14
CA ASN A 208 -14.06 -8.15 12.34
C ASN A 208 -13.24 -7.33 11.36
N GLY A 209 -12.10 -7.88 10.94
CA GLY A 209 -11.22 -7.30 9.93
C GLY A 209 -9.77 -7.19 10.41
N PRO A 210 -8.85 -6.87 9.50
CA PRO A 210 -7.45 -6.66 9.85
C PRO A 210 -7.31 -5.42 10.75
N LEU A 211 -6.38 -5.51 11.71
CA LEU A 211 -6.08 -4.42 12.64
C LEU A 211 -4.92 -3.59 12.09
N THR A 212 -5.10 -2.27 12.08
CA THR A 212 -4.06 -1.31 11.74
C THR A 212 -3.96 -0.27 12.86
N ILE A 213 -2.75 -0.03 13.33
CA ILE A 213 -2.43 0.99 14.33
C ILE A 213 -1.65 2.07 13.62
N ILE A 214 -2.10 3.31 13.69
CA ILE A 214 -1.41 4.46 13.13
C ILE A 214 -0.87 5.29 14.29
N VAL A 215 0.44 5.54 14.28
CA VAL A 215 1.13 6.43 15.21
C VAL A 215 1.52 7.67 14.42
N SER A 216 0.75 8.74 14.58
CA SER A 216 1.01 10.03 13.94
C SER A 216 1.93 10.86 14.82
N LYS A 217 3.15 11.09 14.35
CA LYS A 217 4.14 11.92 15.04
C LYS A 217 3.77 13.40 15.01
N SER A 218 3.19 13.87 13.91
CA SER A 218 2.75 15.27 13.79
C SER A 218 1.61 15.63 14.72
N ASP A 219 0.64 14.72 14.89
CA ASP A 219 -0.57 14.96 15.69
C ASP A 219 -0.41 14.52 17.15
N GLN A 220 0.69 13.83 17.49
CA GLN A 220 0.88 13.21 18.81
C GLN A 220 -0.34 12.34 19.18
N ARG A 221 -0.74 11.46 18.24
CA ARG A 221 -1.95 10.64 18.31
C ARG A 221 -1.69 9.21 17.88
N ILE A 222 -2.47 8.32 18.48
CA ILE A 222 -2.59 6.93 18.02
C ILE A 222 -4.02 6.71 17.58
N VAL A 223 -4.19 6.09 16.39
CA VAL A 223 -5.48 5.67 15.86
C VAL A 223 -5.44 4.17 15.60
N VAL A 224 -6.48 3.48 16.04
CA VAL A 224 -6.63 2.04 15.80
C VAL A 224 -7.80 1.82 14.86
N LEU A 225 -7.50 1.21 13.72
CA LEU A 225 -8.48 0.87 12.70
C LEU A 225 -8.68 -0.66 12.67
N ARG A 226 -9.90 -1.10 12.45
CA ARG A 226 -10.19 -2.48 12.10
C ARG A 226 -11.01 -2.52 10.82
N GLY A 227 -10.46 -3.17 9.76
CA GLY A 227 -11.07 -3.13 8.44
C GLY A 227 -11.24 -1.72 7.86
N GLY A 228 -10.33 -0.78 8.21
CA GLY A 228 -10.39 0.62 7.81
C GLY A 228 -11.29 1.50 8.70
N VAL A 229 -12.09 0.94 9.60
CA VAL A 229 -12.98 1.68 10.51
C VAL A 229 -12.26 1.99 11.83
N GLU A 230 -12.35 3.23 12.31
CA GLU A 230 -11.79 3.62 13.60
C GLU A 230 -12.51 2.90 14.73
N ILE A 231 -11.75 2.15 15.54
CA ILE A 231 -12.22 1.50 16.76
C ILE A 231 -11.56 2.05 18.01
N GLY A 232 -10.52 2.86 17.86
CA GLY A 232 -9.83 3.48 18.98
C GLY A 232 -9.01 4.69 18.55
N ARG A 233 -8.90 5.65 19.46
CA ARG A 233 -8.06 6.84 19.29
C ARG A 233 -7.58 7.31 20.66
N SER A 234 -6.31 7.72 20.74
CA SER A 234 -5.72 8.23 21.97
C SER A 234 -4.80 9.41 21.71
N ALA A 235 -4.68 10.32 22.65
CA ALA A 235 -3.52 11.16 22.77
C ALA A 235 -2.28 10.29 23.04
N ALA A 236 -1.13 10.72 22.58
CA ALA A 236 0.14 10.06 22.83
C ALA A 236 1.25 11.11 22.96
N GLU A 237 2.31 10.76 23.67
CA GLU A 237 3.59 11.45 23.64
C GLU A 237 4.56 10.59 22.85
N ILE A 238 5.02 11.10 21.70
CA ILE A 238 5.87 10.36 20.77
C ILE A 238 7.19 11.09 20.66
N ALA A 239 8.23 10.52 21.30
CA ALA A 239 9.59 11.06 21.32
C ALA A 239 10.42 10.37 20.22
N ASP A 240 10.11 10.67 18.96
CA ASP A 240 10.80 10.11 17.81
C ASP A 240 11.12 11.23 16.80
N ASP A 241 12.42 11.49 16.60
CA ASP A 241 12.95 12.53 15.72
C ASP A 241 13.18 12.03 14.27
N ASP A 242 12.95 10.74 14.00
CA ASP A 242 13.07 10.19 12.66
C ASP A 242 11.97 10.78 11.74
N PRO A 243 12.33 11.48 10.65
CA PRO A 243 11.34 12.04 9.73
C PRO A 243 10.67 10.98 8.85
N GLY A 244 11.22 9.75 8.80
CA GLY A 244 10.71 8.68 7.97
C GLY A 244 9.40 8.08 8.46
N SER A 245 8.68 7.45 7.55
CA SER A 245 7.57 6.55 7.85
C SER A 245 8.08 5.13 7.96
N HIS A 246 7.57 4.38 8.95
CA HIS A 246 7.90 2.97 9.14
C HIS A 246 6.63 2.13 9.16
N VAL A 247 6.66 1.03 8.42
CA VAL A 247 5.61 0.01 8.49
C VAL A 247 6.17 -1.21 9.20
N ILE A 248 5.45 -1.66 10.21
CA ILE A 248 5.83 -2.79 11.05
C ILE A 248 4.65 -3.75 11.07
N SER A 249 4.91 -5.04 10.94
CA SER A 249 3.88 -6.08 10.98
C SER A 249 4.09 -6.99 12.18
N LEU A 250 2.99 -7.38 12.82
CA LEU A 250 3.00 -8.45 13.80
C LEU A 250 3.01 -9.79 13.07
N ALA A 251 4.21 -10.27 12.77
CA ALA A 251 4.46 -11.50 12.04
C ALA A 251 4.50 -12.70 12.99
N THR A 252 4.25 -13.90 12.45
CA THR A 252 4.47 -15.14 13.18
C THR A 252 5.91 -15.59 12.99
N GLY A 253 6.68 -15.66 14.07
CA GLY A 253 8.07 -16.12 14.05
C GLY A 253 8.20 -17.61 13.73
N PRO A 254 9.43 -18.09 13.49
CA PRO A 254 9.70 -19.52 13.21
C PRO A 254 9.28 -20.45 14.35
N ASP A 255 9.25 -19.95 15.56
CA ASP A 255 8.82 -20.63 16.79
C ASP A 255 7.31 -20.55 17.03
N GLY A 256 6.54 -19.95 16.10
CA GLY A 256 5.12 -19.72 16.23
C GLY A 256 4.73 -18.51 17.10
N ALA A 257 5.69 -17.87 17.76
CA ALA A 257 5.41 -16.70 18.58
C ALA A 257 5.22 -15.43 17.73
N PRO A 258 4.30 -14.53 18.11
CA PRO A 258 4.13 -13.26 17.41
C PRO A 258 5.33 -12.33 17.68
N ARG A 259 5.83 -11.71 16.63
CA ARG A 259 6.97 -10.76 16.70
C ARG A 259 6.68 -9.56 15.80
N TRP A 260 6.94 -8.38 16.33
CA TRP A 260 6.94 -7.17 15.52
C TRP A 260 8.18 -7.13 14.63
N THR A 261 7.96 -6.98 13.33
CA THR A 261 9.01 -7.01 12.31
C THR A 261 8.84 -5.84 11.36
N TYR A 262 9.91 -5.09 11.15
CA TYR A 262 9.91 -4.01 10.16
C TYR A 262 9.68 -4.55 8.76
N ILE A 263 8.89 -3.80 8.00
CA ILE A 263 8.73 -3.98 6.57
C ILE A 263 9.66 -2.98 5.90
N GLY A 264 10.66 -3.48 5.17
CA GLY A 264 11.59 -2.64 4.42
C GLY A 264 10.84 -1.88 3.35
N LEU A 265 10.52 -0.63 3.63
CA LEU A 265 10.00 0.29 2.63
C LEU A 265 11.11 0.68 1.66
N PRO A 266 10.78 1.08 0.41
CA PRO A 266 11.77 1.62 -0.50
C PRO A 266 12.55 2.76 0.17
N GLY A 267 13.91 2.60 0.29
CA GLY A 267 14.81 3.50 0.99
C GLY A 267 15.03 3.26 2.47
N HIS A 268 14.38 2.25 3.00
CA HIS A 268 14.59 1.68 4.30
C HIS A 268 14.71 0.15 4.15
N ASP A 269 15.39 -0.29 3.06
CA ASP A 269 15.56 -1.73 2.75
C ASP A 269 16.36 -2.44 3.85
N GLU A 270 17.21 -1.73 4.58
CA GLU A 270 17.94 -2.19 5.75
C GLU A 270 17.03 -2.60 6.92
N ASP A 271 15.80 -2.09 6.95
CA ASP A 271 14.81 -2.44 7.97
C ASP A 271 14.12 -3.79 7.67
N ALA A 272 14.18 -4.27 6.43
CA ALA A 272 13.45 -5.44 5.99
C ALA A 272 13.73 -6.69 6.85
N GLY A 273 12.71 -7.16 7.54
CA GLY A 273 12.79 -8.36 8.39
C GLY A 273 13.48 -8.14 9.74
N ARG A 274 13.92 -6.91 10.05
CA ARG A 274 14.51 -6.59 11.34
C ARG A 274 13.43 -6.62 12.44
N PRO A 275 13.66 -7.27 13.57
CA PRO A 275 12.78 -7.20 14.72
C PRO A 275 12.67 -5.75 15.22
N LEU A 276 11.47 -5.35 15.66
CA LEU A 276 11.28 -4.06 16.33
C LEU A 276 12.00 -4.09 17.68
N ASP A 277 12.85 -3.09 17.90
CA ASP A 277 13.53 -2.90 19.17
C ASP A 277 12.54 -2.40 20.25
N GLU A 278 12.58 -3.01 21.44
CA GLU A 278 11.76 -2.56 22.58
C GLU A 278 12.05 -1.11 22.97
N ALA A 279 13.26 -0.61 22.75
CA ALA A 279 13.63 0.78 23.00
C ALA A 279 12.80 1.76 22.16
N ILE A 280 12.37 1.37 20.95
CA ILE A 280 11.54 2.19 20.09
C ILE A 280 10.09 2.22 20.59
N LEU A 281 9.57 1.10 21.08
CA LEU A 281 8.25 1.05 21.70
C LEU A 281 8.15 1.96 22.92
N ASN A 282 9.25 2.09 23.69
CA ASN A 282 9.32 2.96 24.86
C ASN A 282 9.34 4.46 24.52
N ARG A 283 9.49 4.85 23.26
CA ARG A 283 9.38 6.24 22.79
C ARG A 283 7.93 6.71 22.63
N VAL A 284 6.98 5.78 22.66
CA VAL A 284 5.55 6.11 22.54
C VAL A 284 4.86 5.89 23.89
N ARG A 285 4.38 6.96 24.48
CA ARG A 285 3.62 6.93 25.72
C ARG A 285 2.16 7.22 25.47
N MET A 286 1.28 6.43 26.09
CA MET A 286 -0.17 6.53 25.98
C MET A 286 -0.83 6.15 27.31
N PRO A 287 -2.11 6.48 27.53
CA PRO A 287 -2.85 6.03 28.71
C PRO A 287 -2.80 4.51 28.87
N ARG A 288 -2.52 4.04 30.08
CA ARG A 288 -2.33 2.61 30.37
C ARG A 288 -3.52 1.76 29.95
N ASP A 289 -4.72 2.21 30.25
CA ASP A 289 -5.94 1.47 29.90
C ASP A 289 -6.14 1.35 28.39
N PHE A 290 -5.74 2.37 27.62
CA PHE A 290 -5.78 2.31 26.16
C PHE A 290 -4.76 1.29 25.63
N TYR A 291 -3.53 1.32 26.15
CA TYR A 291 -2.50 0.34 25.81
C TYR A 291 -2.99 -1.09 26.07
N ASP A 292 -3.56 -1.37 27.22
CA ASP A 292 -4.04 -2.72 27.57
C ASP A 292 -5.16 -3.18 26.63
N LYS A 293 -6.06 -2.27 26.19
CA LYS A 293 -7.10 -2.55 25.18
C LYS A 293 -6.51 -2.85 23.81
N VAL A 294 -5.55 -2.04 23.35
CA VAL A 294 -4.85 -2.25 22.09
C VAL A 294 -4.12 -3.59 22.12
N ARG A 295 -3.36 -3.86 23.19
CA ARG A 295 -2.62 -5.11 23.37
C ARG A 295 -3.52 -6.34 23.30
N ALA A 296 -4.71 -6.28 23.94
CA ALA A 296 -5.68 -7.37 23.92
C ALA A 296 -6.30 -7.60 22.53
N ALA A 297 -6.29 -6.60 21.66
CA ALA A 297 -6.82 -6.68 20.31
C ALA A 297 -5.80 -7.16 19.28
N LEU A 298 -4.50 -7.24 19.62
CA LEU A 298 -3.43 -7.63 18.70
C LEU A 298 -3.60 -9.08 18.23
N VAL A 299 -3.45 -9.25 16.93
CA VAL A 299 -3.44 -10.57 16.27
C VAL A 299 -2.33 -10.59 15.22
N PRO A 300 -1.76 -11.76 14.88
CA PRO A 300 -0.84 -11.86 13.74
C PRO A 300 -1.46 -11.23 12.48
N GLY A 301 -0.69 -10.38 11.80
CA GLY A 301 -1.17 -9.56 10.69
C GLY A 301 -1.59 -8.15 11.07
N THR A 302 -1.56 -7.80 12.35
CA THR A 302 -1.68 -6.40 12.76
C THR A 302 -0.56 -5.58 12.12
N THR A 303 -0.93 -4.47 11.49
CA THR A 303 0.00 -3.50 10.91
C THR A 303 0.13 -2.31 11.84
N LEU A 304 1.37 -1.88 12.09
CA LEU A 304 1.70 -0.64 12.78
C LEU A 304 2.35 0.30 11.77
N LEU A 305 1.74 1.44 11.51
CA LEU A 305 2.27 2.53 10.70
C LEU A 305 2.71 3.66 11.63
N VAL A 306 4.00 3.98 11.63
CA VAL A 306 4.55 5.18 12.27
C VAL A 306 4.82 6.20 11.18
N THR A 307 4.27 7.41 11.29
CA THR A 307 4.33 8.39 10.19
C THR A 307 4.27 9.83 10.68
N GLN A 308 4.75 10.75 9.85
CA GLN A 308 4.53 12.19 10.02
C GLN A 308 3.14 12.63 9.52
N SER A 309 2.42 11.77 8.82
CA SER A 309 1.09 12.10 8.29
C SER A 309 0.10 12.40 9.42
N SER A 310 -0.72 13.43 9.22
CA SER A 310 -1.81 13.75 10.14
C SER A 310 -2.91 12.68 10.06
N VAL A 311 -3.46 12.31 11.21
CA VAL A 311 -4.61 11.37 11.30
C VAL A 311 -5.94 12.11 11.45
N GLY A 312 -5.99 13.33 10.99
CA GLY A 312 -7.09 14.25 11.03
C GLY A 312 -6.98 15.20 12.20
N ALA A 313 -6.73 16.46 11.89
CA ALA A 313 -6.80 17.53 12.85
C ALA A 313 -8.28 17.81 13.21
N GLU A 314 -8.50 18.16 14.45
CA GLU A 314 -9.78 18.66 14.97
C GLU A 314 -10.18 20.04 14.38
N THR A 315 -9.60 20.40 13.23
CA THR A 315 -9.65 21.76 12.67
C THR A 315 -10.92 22.11 11.90
N GLY A 316 -11.96 21.26 11.91
CA GLY A 316 -13.24 21.57 11.25
C GLY A 316 -13.19 21.69 9.72
N LYS A 317 -12.04 21.52 9.08
CA LYS A 317 -11.92 21.39 7.63
C LYS A 317 -11.94 19.93 7.25
N ARG A 318 -12.95 19.55 6.50
CA ARG A 318 -13.05 18.25 5.86
C ARG A 318 -11.90 18.08 4.87
N ILE A 319 -10.87 17.39 5.27
CA ILE A 319 -9.94 16.75 4.35
C ILE A 319 -9.99 15.27 4.72
N THR A 320 -10.60 14.48 3.88
CA THR A 320 -10.65 13.02 4.01
C THR A 320 -9.67 12.43 3.01
N ILE A 321 -9.30 11.17 3.18
CA ILE A 321 -8.55 10.41 2.16
C ILE A 321 -9.23 10.49 0.78
N MET A 322 -10.53 10.79 0.75
CA MET A 322 -11.36 10.94 -0.43
C MET A 322 -11.46 12.38 -0.93
N ASP A 323 -11.00 13.35 -0.16
CA ASP A 323 -10.93 14.78 -0.51
C ASP A 323 -9.51 15.18 -1.01
N ALA A 324 -8.59 14.25 -1.17
CA ALA A 324 -7.45 14.41 -2.07
C ALA A 324 -7.94 14.49 -3.53
N VAL A 325 -9.10 15.09 -3.70
CA VAL A 325 -9.76 15.37 -4.94
C VAL A 325 -9.47 16.81 -5.29
N SER A 326 -8.86 16.95 -6.43
CA SER A 326 -8.84 18.15 -7.30
C SER A 326 -8.92 19.49 -6.58
N PRO A 327 -7.92 20.34 -6.70
CA PRO A 327 -8.20 21.77 -6.63
C PRO A 327 -9.27 22.07 -7.68
N ALA A 328 -10.30 22.80 -7.27
CA ALA A 328 -11.31 23.33 -8.15
C ALA A 328 -10.66 24.13 -9.28
N PRO A 329 -11.28 24.22 -10.48
CA PRO A 329 -10.73 24.87 -11.64
C PRO A 329 -10.38 26.33 -11.42
#